data_bdaece0135191b936a5ea5c6ac9ffc5e
#
_entry.id   bdaece0135191b936a5ea5c6ac9ffc5e
#
_cell.length_a   1.000
_cell.length_b   1.000
_cell.length_c   1.000
_cell.angle_alpha   90.00
_cell.angle_beta   90.00
_cell.angle_gamma   90.00
#
_symmetry.space_group_name_H-M   'P 1'
#
loop_
_entity.id
_entity.type
_entity.pdbx_description
1 polymer ?
#
loop_
_entity_poly.entity_id
_entity_poly.type
_entity_poly.pdbx_seq_one_letter_code
_entity_poly.pdbx_strand_id
1 'polypeptide(L)'
;MLSWFQLSPMEWDAIHLSMSVALSSMLWSLPFAIFIAWLLARKEFYGKSLITGLIHLPLVLPPVVIGYLLLVAMGRNGFIGKYLYQWFGLSFGFSWKGAVLASAVVAFPLVVRAIRLSLESIDFKLEQAAQTLGASPWRVFFTITLPLSLPGVLAGLVLGFARSLGEFGATITFVSNIAGETQTIPLAMYSFIQTPGAEEQTARLCLFAVILSLISLLLSETLSKRMQKKLGQGDATH
;
A
#
# COMPACT_ATOMS: atom_id res chain seq x y z
N MET A 1 22.73 -28.62 -8.51
CA MET A 1 22.21 -27.32 -8.93
C MET A 1 20.70 -27.16 -8.79
N LEU A 2 19.89 -28.20 -9.00
CA LEU A 2 18.41 -28.10 -8.84
C LEU A 2 17.93 -27.99 -7.39
N SER A 3 18.72 -28.48 -6.43
CA SER A 3 18.37 -28.41 -4.99
C SER A 3 18.34 -26.99 -4.43
N TRP A 4 19.07 -26.05 -5.03
CA TRP A 4 19.09 -24.66 -4.61
C TRP A 4 17.75 -23.94 -4.83
N PHE A 5 16.95 -24.40 -5.80
CA PHE A 5 15.61 -23.83 -6.07
C PHE A 5 14.48 -24.47 -5.26
N GLN A 6 14.78 -25.47 -4.42
CA GLN A 6 13.77 -26.06 -3.55
C GLN A 6 13.58 -25.19 -2.32
N LEU A 7 12.45 -24.48 -2.29
CA LEU A 7 12.05 -23.68 -1.15
C LEU A 7 11.66 -24.56 0.02
N SER A 8 12.14 -24.23 1.20
CA SER A 8 11.65 -24.85 2.44
C SER A 8 10.20 -24.41 2.72
N PRO A 9 9.43 -25.16 3.52
CA PRO A 9 8.08 -24.75 3.91
C PRO A 9 8.03 -23.33 4.52
N MET A 10 9.01 -22.97 5.33
CA MET A 10 9.10 -21.64 5.94
C MET A 10 9.30 -20.52 4.91
N GLU A 11 10.13 -20.76 3.88
CA GLU A 11 10.34 -19.78 2.80
C GLU A 11 9.06 -19.61 1.98
N TRP A 12 8.35 -20.69 1.70
CA TRP A 12 7.09 -20.67 0.97
C TRP A 12 6.01 -19.91 1.74
N ASP A 13 5.88 -20.18 3.04
CA ASP A 13 4.95 -19.48 3.92
C ASP A 13 5.25 -17.98 3.98
N ALA A 14 6.52 -17.59 4.08
CA ALA A 14 6.93 -16.19 4.08
C ALA A 14 6.58 -15.46 2.77
N ILE A 15 6.78 -16.12 1.62
CA ILE A 15 6.41 -15.57 0.31
C ILE A 15 4.89 -15.40 0.20
N HIS A 16 4.14 -16.45 0.52
CA HIS A 16 2.68 -16.44 0.47
C HIS A 16 2.11 -15.37 1.41
N LEU A 17 2.64 -15.28 2.61
CA LEU A 17 2.21 -14.29 3.60
C LEU A 17 2.51 -12.87 3.15
N SER A 18 3.70 -12.61 2.60
CA SER A 18 4.05 -11.28 2.05
C SER A 18 3.12 -10.86 0.93
N MET A 19 2.81 -11.77 -0.02
CA MET A 19 1.87 -11.50 -1.11
C MET A 19 0.46 -11.22 -0.58
N SER A 20 0.00 -12.04 0.35
CA SER A 20 -1.32 -11.90 0.98
C SER A 20 -1.46 -10.58 1.75
N VAL A 21 -0.45 -10.22 2.55
CA VAL A 21 -0.43 -8.94 3.29
C VAL A 21 -0.39 -7.76 2.34
N ALA A 22 0.49 -7.77 1.33
CA ALA A 22 0.62 -6.67 0.39
C ALA A 22 -0.63 -6.46 -0.47
N LEU A 23 -1.23 -7.55 -0.99
CA LEU A 23 -2.48 -7.46 -1.76
C LEU A 23 -3.65 -6.97 -0.90
N SER A 24 -3.79 -7.52 0.29
CA SER A 24 -4.87 -7.12 1.21
C SER A 24 -4.72 -5.68 1.68
N SER A 25 -3.51 -5.23 1.98
CA SER A 25 -3.24 -3.84 2.36
C SER A 25 -3.65 -2.87 1.25
N MET A 26 -3.37 -3.20 -0.02
CA MET A 26 -3.78 -2.38 -1.16
C MET A 26 -5.30 -2.40 -1.37
N LEU A 27 -5.92 -3.59 -1.29
CA LEU A 27 -7.36 -3.73 -1.49
C LEU A 27 -8.15 -2.90 -0.48
N TRP A 28 -7.78 -2.98 0.80
CA TRP A 28 -8.47 -2.24 1.86
C TRP A 28 -8.15 -0.75 1.88
N SER A 29 -6.93 -0.34 1.54
CA SER A 29 -6.55 1.08 1.56
C SER A 29 -7.01 1.86 0.32
N LEU A 30 -7.21 1.19 -0.83
CA LEU A 30 -7.50 1.84 -2.11
C LEU A 30 -8.73 2.73 -2.10
N PRO A 31 -9.92 2.32 -1.61
CA PRO A 31 -11.10 3.20 -1.58
C PRO A 31 -10.85 4.48 -0.79
N PHE A 32 -10.17 4.36 0.35
CA PHE A 32 -9.82 5.51 1.20
C PHE A 32 -8.78 6.41 0.50
N ALA A 33 -7.80 5.81 -0.17
CA ALA A 33 -6.78 6.56 -0.89
C ALA A 33 -7.37 7.34 -2.07
N ILE A 34 -8.30 6.76 -2.84
CA ILE A 34 -9.02 7.44 -3.93
C ILE A 34 -9.84 8.62 -3.36
N PHE A 35 -10.60 8.38 -2.29
CA PHE A 35 -11.42 9.41 -1.66
C PHE A 35 -10.56 10.58 -1.14
N ILE A 36 -9.51 10.30 -0.42
CA ILE A 36 -8.59 11.31 0.13
C ILE A 36 -7.87 12.05 -0.99
N ALA A 37 -7.36 11.34 -2.00
CA ALA A 37 -6.70 11.95 -3.16
C ALA A 37 -7.65 12.89 -3.91
N TRP A 38 -8.90 12.48 -4.13
CA TRP A 38 -9.93 13.31 -4.75
C TRP A 38 -10.25 14.55 -3.89
N LEU A 39 -10.44 14.38 -2.59
CA LEU A 39 -10.70 15.47 -1.65
C LEU A 39 -9.57 16.51 -1.71
N LEU A 40 -8.31 16.05 -1.65
CA LEU A 40 -7.14 16.93 -1.70
C LEU A 40 -6.90 17.55 -3.07
N ALA A 41 -7.29 16.90 -4.17
CA ALA A 41 -7.12 17.42 -5.53
C ALA A 41 -8.20 18.44 -5.92
N ARG A 42 -9.45 18.25 -5.45
CA ARG A 42 -10.62 18.99 -5.95
C ARG A 42 -11.25 19.97 -4.96
N LYS A 43 -10.90 19.88 -3.68
CA LYS A 43 -11.51 20.73 -2.65
C LYS A 43 -10.47 21.62 -1.97
N GLU A 44 -10.88 22.88 -1.73
CA GLU A 44 -10.17 23.80 -0.86
C GLU A 44 -10.96 23.94 0.45
N PHE A 45 -10.29 23.72 1.57
CA PHE A 45 -10.88 23.79 2.89
C PHE A 45 -9.84 24.15 3.95
N TYR A 46 -10.29 24.73 5.05
CA TYR A 46 -9.42 25.05 6.17
C TYR A 46 -8.80 23.78 6.75
N GLY A 47 -7.47 23.78 6.98
CA GLY A 47 -6.77 22.61 7.51
C GLY A 47 -6.27 21.62 6.45
N LYS A 48 -6.48 21.87 5.14
CA LYS A 48 -5.99 21.02 4.04
C LYS A 48 -4.50 20.69 4.17
N SER A 49 -3.67 21.70 4.50
CA SER A 49 -2.23 21.51 4.70
C SER A 49 -1.92 20.58 5.87
N LEU A 50 -2.66 20.69 6.97
CA LEU A 50 -2.50 19.83 8.15
C LEU A 50 -2.88 18.38 7.80
N ILE A 51 -4.00 18.17 7.14
CA ILE A 51 -4.45 16.82 6.71
C ILE A 51 -3.43 16.24 5.73
N THR A 52 -2.95 17.04 4.77
CA THR A 52 -1.89 16.61 3.85
C THR A 52 -0.62 16.20 4.61
N GLY A 53 -0.20 17.00 5.59
CA GLY A 53 0.94 16.68 6.45
C GLY A 53 0.74 15.38 7.23
N LEU A 54 -0.42 15.19 7.86
CA LEU A 54 -0.75 13.96 8.60
C LEU A 54 -0.74 12.72 7.72
N ILE A 55 -1.29 12.81 6.50
CA ILE A 55 -1.29 11.70 5.54
C ILE A 55 0.13 11.35 5.11
N HIS A 56 1.02 12.34 4.92
CA HIS A 56 2.38 12.12 4.49
C HIS A 56 3.35 11.85 5.64
N LEU A 57 2.92 11.99 6.89
CA LEU A 57 3.73 11.76 8.08
C LEU A 57 4.42 10.36 8.10
N PRO A 58 3.76 9.26 7.67
CA PRO A 58 4.40 7.95 7.61
C PRO A 58 5.60 7.86 6.66
N LEU A 59 5.78 8.78 5.72
CA LEU A 59 6.98 8.80 4.84
C LEU A 59 8.21 9.37 5.54
N VAL A 60 8.00 10.18 6.56
CA VAL A 60 9.07 10.89 7.27
C VAL A 60 9.44 10.17 8.57
N LEU A 61 8.44 9.59 9.23
CA LEU A 61 8.66 8.86 10.49
C LEU A 61 9.41 7.54 10.23
N PRO A 62 10.33 7.16 11.14
CA PRO A 62 10.88 5.81 11.13
C PRO A 62 9.76 4.77 11.21
N PRO A 63 9.78 3.70 10.38
CA PRO A 63 8.71 2.70 10.38
C PRO A 63 8.45 2.06 11.74
N VAL A 64 9.49 1.87 12.55
CA VAL A 64 9.38 1.35 13.94
C VAL A 64 8.49 2.25 14.81
N VAL A 65 8.57 3.57 14.63
CA VAL A 65 7.71 4.53 15.37
C VAL A 65 6.25 4.35 14.97
N ILE A 66 5.99 4.16 13.67
CA ILE A 66 4.63 3.89 13.17
C ILE A 66 4.09 2.62 13.80
N GLY A 67 4.88 1.53 13.81
CA GLY A 67 4.51 0.26 14.44
C GLY A 67 4.18 0.42 15.93
N TYR A 68 4.99 1.19 16.65
CA TYR A 68 4.73 1.50 18.06
C TYR A 68 3.43 2.29 18.27
N LEU A 69 3.20 3.33 17.46
CA LEU A 69 1.95 4.10 17.52
C LEU A 69 0.73 3.23 17.20
N LEU A 70 0.84 2.33 16.24
CA LEU A 70 -0.20 1.36 15.93
C LEU A 70 -0.43 0.38 17.10
N LEU A 71 0.63 -0.07 17.76
CA LEU A 71 0.51 -0.95 18.92
C LEU A 71 -0.21 -0.26 20.07
N VAL A 72 0.13 0.99 20.36
CA VAL A 72 -0.52 1.80 21.40
C VAL A 72 -1.99 2.09 21.05
N ALA A 73 -2.29 2.34 19.77
CA ALA A 73 -3.64 2.68 19.34
C ALA A 73 -4.54 1.44 19.15
N MET A 74 -4.03 0.43 18.41
CA MET A 74 -4.79 -0.72 17.90
C MET A 74 -4.47 -2.03 18.61
N GLY A 75 -3.49 -2.04 19.51
CA GLY A 75 -3.20 -3.19 20.37
C GLY A 75 -4.43 -3.56 21.22
N ARG A 76 -4.48 -4.79 21.75
CA ARG A 76 -5.64 -5.32 22.49
C ARG A 76 -6.08 -4.43 23.66
N ASN A 77 -5.14 -3.73 24.29
CA ASN A 77 -5.39 -2.77 25.39
C ASN A 77 -5.27 -1.31 24.93
N GLY A 78 -5.10 -1.07 23.63
CA GLY A 78 -4.99 0.26 23.04
C GLY A 78 -6.32 1.02 23.08
N PHE A 79 -6.24 2.36 22.96
CA PHE A 79 -7.43 3.21 23.10
C PHE A 79 -8.49 2.99 22.01
N ILE A 80 -8.14 2.47 20.82
CA ILE A 80 -9.09 2.05 19.77
C ILE A 80 -9.26 0.51 19.81
N GLY A 81 -8.16 -0.24 19.91
CA GLY A 81 -8.15 -1.69 19.83
C GLY A 81 -8.99 -2.36 20.88
N LYS A 82 -9.05 -1.81 22.10
CA LYS A 82 -9.92 -2.29 23.18
C LYS A 82 -11.40 -2.33 22.78
N TYR A 83 -11.90 -1.27 22.15
CA TYR A 83 -13.30 -1.21 21.71
C TYR A 83 -13.57 -2.11 20.51
N LEU A 84 -12.63 -2.21 19.55
CA LEU A 84 -12.73 -3.14 18.42
C LEU A 84 -12.77 -4.58 18.89
N TYR A 85 -11.98 -4.92 19.91
CA TYR A 85 -12.00 -6.24 20.51
C TYR A 85 -13.32 -6.52 21.28
N GLN A 86 -13.79 -5.57 22.06
CA GLN A 86 -15.01 -5.74 22.87
C GLN A 86 -16.27 -5.86 22.03
N TRP A 87 -16.38 -5.08 20.93
CA TRP A 87 -17.61 -5.02 20.13
C TRP A 87 -17.61 -6.01 18.95
N PHE A 88 -16.44 -6.26 18.37
CA PHE A 88 -16.32 -7.05 17.14
C PHE A 88 -15.41 -8.27 17.29
N GLY A 89 -14.77 -8.49 18.43
CA GLY A 89 -13.78 -9.55 18.61
C GLY A 89 -12.51 -9.39 17.77
N LEU A 90 -12.27 -8.20 17.23
CA LEU A 90 -11.15 -7.92 16.32
C LEU A 90 -9.91 -7.54 17.12
N SER A 91 -8.82 -8.30 16.92
CA SER A 91 -7.48 -7.96 17.41
C SER A 91 -6.54 -7.74 16.24
N PHE A 92 -5.82 -6.61 16.27
CA PHE A 92 -4.83 -6.27 15.24
C PHE A 92 -3.40 -6.54 15.71
N GLY A 93 -3.09 -6.29 16.98
CA GLY A 93 -1.77 -6.61 17.52
C GLY A 93 -1.45 -8.10 17.42
N PHE A 94 -0.20 -8.43 17.05
CA PHE A 94 0.29 -9.81 16.95
C PHE A 94 -0.54 -10.72 16.04
N SER A 95 -1.05 -10.17 14.92
CA SER A 95 -1.91 -10.91 13.98
C SER A 95 -1.63 -10.52 12.54
N TRP A 96 -2.01 -11.38 11.60
CA TRP A 96 -1.98 -11.10 10.17
C TRP A 96 -2.74 -9.81 9.81
N LYS A 97 -3.91 -9.56 10.42
CA LYS A 97 -4.68 -8.31 10.21
C LYS A 97 -3.88 -7.07 10.59
N GLY A 98 -3.08 -7.17 11.64
CA GLY A 98 -2.18 -6.09 12.03
C GLY A 98 -1.05 -5.87 11.03
N ALA A 99 -0.49 -6.94 10.45
CA ALA A 99 0.50 -6.82 9.39
C ALA A 99 -0.07 -6.10 8.16
N VAL A 100 -1.32 -6.44 7.77
CA VAL A 100 -2.05 -5.74 6.69
C VAL A 100 -2.25 -4.26 7.02
N LEU A 101 -2.67 -3.93 8.25
CA LEU A 101 -2.87 -2.55 8.69
C LEU A 101 -1.56 -1.75 8.71
N ALA A 102 -0.48 -2.32 9.25
CA ALA A 102 0.83 -1.67 9.29
C ALA A 102 1.33 -1.36 7.87
N SER A 103 1.28 -2.35 6.98
CA SER A 103 1.67 -2.19 5.57
C SER A 103 0.80 -1.17 4.85
N ALA A 104 -0.51 -1.18 5.09
CA ALA A 104 -1.45 -0.20 4.52
C ALA A 104 -1.09 1.22 4.95
N VAL A 105 -0.88 1.48 6.25
CA VAL A 105 -0.56 2.81 6.79
C VAL A 105 0.75 3.35 6.22
N VAL A 106 1.78 2.51 6.14
CA VAL A 106 3.09 2.92 5.62
C VAL A 106 3.07 3.18 4.11
N ALA A 107 2.31 2.40 3.34
CA ALA A 107 2.19 2.57 1.89
C ALA A 107 1.17 3.65 1.49
N PHE A 108 0.22 3.98 2.35
CA PHE A 108 -0.91 4.88 2.08
C PHE A 108 -0.53 6.22 1.44
N PRO A 109 0.45 6.96 1.98
CA PRO A 109 0.82 8.26 1.40
C PRO A 109 1.34 8.16 -0.04
N LEU A 110 2.03 7.08 -0.41
CA LEU A 110 2.51 6.87 -1.78
C LEU A 110 1.33 6.65 -2.74
N VAL A 111 0.35 5.85 -2.32
CA VAL A 111 -0.86 5.58 -3.10
C VAL A 111 -1.67 6.87 -3.28
N VAL A 112 -1.92 7.61 -2.18
CA VAL A 112 -2.63 8.89 -2.24
C VAL A 112 -1.93 9.89 -3.16
N ARG A 113 -0.60 9.99 -3.06
CA ARG A 113 0.18 10.93 -3.88
C ARG A 113 0.10 10.60 -5.37
N ALA A 114 0.23 9.32 -5.75
CA ALA A 114 0.15 8.89 -7.14
C ALA A 114 -1.24 9.18 -7.74
N ILE A 115 -2.30 8.86 -7.01
CA ILE A 115 -3.68 9.12 -7.43
C ILE A 115 -3.94 10.63 -7.52
N ARG A 116 -3.52 11.40 -6.52
CA ARG A 116 -3.69 12.84 -6.48
C ARG A 116 -3.04 13.54 -7.67
N LEU A 117 -1.79 13.21 -8.00
CA LEU A 117 -1.09 13.77 -9.17
C LEU A 117 -1.84 13.49 -10.47
N SER A 118 -2.39 12.28 -10.63
CA SER A 118 -3.21 11.95 -11.78
C SER A 118 -4.53 12.74 -11.83
N LEU A 119 -5.18 12.93 -10.68
CA LEU A 119 -6.39 13.75 -10.59
C LEU A 119 -6.12 15.23 -10.91
N GLU A 120 -4.99 15.78 -10.44
CA GLU A 120 -4.59 17.16 -10.69
C GLU A 120 -4.22 17.41 -12.16
N SER A 121 -3.81 16.38 -12.91
CA SER A 121 -3.53 16.48 -14.35
C SER A 121 -4.77 16.50 -15.23
N ILE A 122 -5.94 16.15 -14.72
CA ILE A 122 -7.21 16.18 -15.47
C ILE A 122 -7.73 17.61 -15.56
N ASP A 123 -8.02 18.09 -16.79
CA ASP A 123 -8.60 19.42 -17.00
C ASP A 123 -9.98 19.52 -16.31
N PHE A 124 -10.06 20.40 -15.34
CA PHE A 124 -11.28 20.63 -14.57
C PHE A 124 -12.47 21.09 -15.43
N LYS A 125 -12.22 21.67 -16.62
CA LYS A 125 -13.26 22.09 -17.56
C LYS A 125 -14.11 20.91 -18.04
N LEU A 126 -13.55 19.71 -18.11
CA LEU A 126 -14.30 18.49 -18.46
C LEU A 126 -15.40 18.17 -17.42
N GLU A 127 -15.06 18.32 -16.16
CA GLU A 127 -16.01 18.11 -15.06
C GLU A 127 -17.08 19.20 -15.05
N GLN A 128 -16.70 20.46 -15.28
CA GLN A 128 -17.64 21.60 -15.37
C GLN A 128 -18.59 21.46 -16.57
N ALA A 129 -18.08 21.08 -17.75
CA ALA A 129 -18.90 20.87 -18.93
C ALA A 129 -19.96 19.78 -18.72
N ALA A 130 -19.60 18.66 -18.05
CA ALA A 130 -20.56 17.63 -17.72
C ALA A 130 -21.62 18.11 -16.71
N GLN A 131 -21.24 18.93 -15.73
CA GLN A 131 -22.17 19.51 -14.77
C GLN A 131 -23.14 20.51 -15.44
N THR A 132 -22.69 21.32 -16.39
CA THR A 132 -23.57 22.23 -17.15
C THR A 132 -24.58 21.47 -18.02
N LEU A 133 -24.26 20.23 -18.43
CA LEU A 133 -25.17 19.32 -19.11
C LEU A 133 -26.10 18.54 -18.14
N GLY A 134 -26.12 18.91 -16.86
CA GLY A 134 -27.02 18.33 -15.85
C GLY A 134 -26.50 17.05 -15.18
N ALA A 135 -25.23 16.67 -15.35
CA ALA A 135 -24.67 15.52 -14.65
C ALA A 135 -24.47 15.84 -13.16
N SER A 136 -24.94 14.94 -12.27
CA SER A 136 -24.69 15.07 -10.82
C SER A 136 -23.21 14.90 -10.50
N PRO A 137 -22.68 15.46 -9.39
CA PRO A 137 -21.27 15.32 -8.99
C PRO A 137 -20.78 13.88 -8.91
N TRP A 138 -21.62 12.97 -8.41
CA TRP A 138 -21.32 11.53 -8.33
C TRP A 138 -21.20 10.90 -9.73
N ARG A 139 -22.09 11.28 -10.65
CA ARG A 139 -22.03 10.81 -12.03
C ARG A 139 -20.76 11.29 -12.72
N VAL A 140 -20.40 12.57 -12.56
CA VAL A 140 -19.14 13.13 -13.07
C VAL A 140 -17.95 12.37 -12.52
N PHE A 141 -17.93 12.12 -11.20
CA PHE A 141 -16.85 11.38 -10.56
C PHE A 141 -16.66 9.99 -11.18
N PHE A 142 -17.71 9.17 -11.27
CA PHE A 142 -17.59 7.80 -11.76
C PHE A 142 -17.43 7.67 -13.27
N THR A 143 -17.91 8.66 -14.07
CA THR A 143 -17.88 8.58 -15.55
C THR A 143 -16.75 9.34 -16.18
N ILE A 144 -16.18 10.34 -15.51
CA ILE A 144 -15.12 11.20 -16.04
C ILE A 144 -13.88 11.14 -15.16
N THR A 145 -14.00 11.60 -13.91
CA THR A 145 -12.85 11.81 -13.03
C THR A 145 -12.13 10.50 -12.71
N LEU A 146 -12.85 9.49 -12.24
CA LEU A 146 -12.26 8.20 -11.87
C LEU A 146 -11.66 7.44 -13.07
N PRO A 147 -12.35 7.31 -14.23
CA PRO A 147 -11.75 6.66 -15.39
C PRO A 147 -10.49 7.37 -15.92
N LEU A 148 -10.49 8.71 -15.96
CA LEU A 148 -9.32 9.47 -16.39
C LEU A 148 -8.15 9.40 -15.38
N SER A 149 -8.44 9.16 -14.10
CA SER A 149 -7.41 8.99 -13.07
C SER A 149 -6.89 7.54 -12.95
N LEU A 150 -7.45 6.58 -13.67
CA LEU A 150 -7.04 5.16 -13.60
C LEU A 150 -5.54 4.93 -13.78
N PRO A 151 -4.80 5.63 -14.65
CA PRO A 151 -3.34 5.49 -14.73
C PRO A 151 -2.65 5.75 -13.38
N GLY A 152 -3.07 6.79 -12.66
CA GLY A 152 -2.55 7.11 -11.35
C GLY A 152 -3.00 6.13 -10.26
N VAL A 153 -4.22 5.62 -10.35
CA VAL A 153 -4.72 4.56 -9.45
C VAL A 153 -3.88 3.30 -9.59
N LEU A 154 -3.63 2.86 -10.83
CA LEU A 154 -2.80 1.68 -11.10
C LEU A 154 -1.35 1.90 -10.66
N ALA A 155 -0.76 3.05 -10.97
CA ALA A 155 0.58 3.40 -10.51
C ALA A 155 0.67 3.39 -8.97
N GLY A 156 -0.31 4.00 -8.30
CA GLY A 156 -0.40 4.03 -6.85
C GLY A 156 -0.51 2.63 -6.23
N LEU A 157 -1.36 1.77 -6.81
CA LEU A 157 -1.52 0.39 -6.36
C LEU A 157 -0.21 -0.39 -6.41
N VAL A 158 0.50 -0.31 -7.54
CA VAL A 158 1.73 -1.08 -7.71
C VAL A 158 2.87 -0.52 -6.87
N LEU A 159 3.00 0.80 -6.75
CA LEU A 159 3.97 1.42 -5.85
C LEU A 159 3.67 1.08 -4.37
N GLY A 160 2.41 1.13 -3.98
CA GLY A 160 1.98 0.74 -2.64
C GLY A 160 2.22 -0.73 -2.36
N PHE A 161 1.94 -1.61 -3.32
CA PHE A 161 2.23 -3.03 -3.23
C PHE A 161 3.73 -3.31 -3.06
N ALA A 162 4.58 -2.72 -3.90
CA ALA A 162 6.03 -2.87 -3.79
C ALA A 162 6.55 -2.35 -2.43
N ARG A 163 6.01 -1.21 -1.95
CA ARG A 163 6.35 -0.66 -0.63
C ARG A 163 5.92 -1.60 0.50
N SER A 164 4.76 -2.25 0.38
CA SER A 164 4.25 -3.21 1.36
C SER A 164 5.08 -4.49 1.42
N LEU A 165 5.56 -4.99 0.28
CA LEU A 165 6.43 -6.18 0.23
C LEU A 165 7.73 -6.01 1.02
N GLY A 166 8.30 -4.80 1.02
CA GLY A 166 9.52 -4.47 1.75
C GLY A 166 9.30 -3.95 3.17
N GLU A 167 8.06 -4.01 3.70
CA GLU A 167 7.81 -3.48 5.03
C GLU A 167 8.35 -4.41 6.13
N PHE A 168 9.17 -3.85 7.00
CA PHE A 168 9.78 -4.56 8.12
C PHE A 168 9.55 -3.84 9.44
N GLY A 169 9.88 -2.56 9.53
CA GLY A 169 9.98 -1.83 10.80
C GLY A 169 8.65 -1.68 11.53
N ALA A 170 7.59 -1.34 10.80
CA ALA A 170 6.25 -1.23 11.42
C ALA A 170 5.68 -2.60 11.75
N THR A 171 5.92 -3.60 10.91
CA THR A 171 5.43 -4.96 11.14
C THR A 171 6.11 -5.61 12.32
N ILE A 172 7.45 -5.59 12.43
CA ILE A 172 8.15 -6.22 13.56
C ILE A 172 7.71 -5.63 14.90
N THR A 173 7.45 -4.33 14.95
CA THR A 173 7.08 -3.62 16.17
C THR A 173 5.61 -3.85 16.56
N PHE A 174 4.69 -3.89 15.58
CA PHE A 174 3.27 -3.99 15.83
C PHE A 174 2.77 -5.43 15.96
N VAL A 175 3.30 -6.35 15.14
CA VAL A 175 2.79 -7.72 15.05
C VAL A 175 3.82 -8.79 15.38
N SER A 176 5.08 -8.40 15.64
CA SER A 176 6.19 -9.31 15.92
C SER A 176 6.54 -10.20 14.72
N ASN A 177 7.29 -11.27 14.94
CA ASN A 177 7.78 -12.20 13.92
C ASN A 177 7.31 -13.62 14.28
N ILE A 178 6.07 -13.95 13.93
CA ILE A 178 5.43 -15.22 14.26
C ILE A 178 5.36 -16.06 12.99
N ALA A 179 6.07 -17.22 12.99
CA ALA A 179 6.09 -18.13 11.85
C ALA A 179 4.67 -18.60 11.49
N GLY A 180 4.34 -18.57 10.21
CA GLY A 180 3.01 -18.95 9.70
C GLY A 180 1.90 -17.93 9.91
N GLU A 181 2.12 -16.83 10.67
CA GLU A 181 1.07 -15.83 10.97
C GLU A 181 1.46 -14.41 10.56
N THR A 182 2.65 -13.94 10.94
CA THR A 182 3.10 -12.57 10.67
C THR A 182 4.45 -12.48 9.97
N GLN A 183 5.13 -13.61 9.81
CA GLN A 183 6.49 -13.70 9.27
C GLN A 183 6.52 -13.48 7.75
N THR A 184 6.51 -12.22 7.34
CA THR A 184 6.72 -11.83 5.93
C THR A 184 8.15 -12.07 5.46
N ILE A 185 8.44 -11.95 4.15
CA ILE A 185 9.80 -12.12 3.60
C ILE A 185 10.86 -11.33 4.38
N PRO A 186 10.70 -10.01 4.67
CA PRO A 186 11.70 -9.27 5.43
C PRO A 186 11.88 -9.81 6.86
N LEU A 187 10.81 -10.27 7.50
CA LEU A 187 10.87 -10.84 8.85
C LEU A 187 11.53 -12.23 8.86
N ALA A 188 11.25 -13.07 7.86
CA ALA A 188 11.89 -14.36 7.67
C ALA A 188 13.40 -14.20 7.39
N MET A 189 13.76 -13.28 6.49
CA MET A 189 15.16 -12.95 6.22
C MET A 189 15.89 -12.48 7.47
N TYR A 190 15.27 -11.65 8.28
CA TYR A 190 15.84 -11.19 9.54
C TYR A 190 16.12 -12.36 10.51
N SER A 191 15.23 -13.34 10.60
CA SER A 191 15.45 -14.56 11.39
C SER A 191 16.58 -15.41 10.82
N PHE A 192 16.61 -15.62 9.50
CA PHE A 192 17.61 -16.46 8.86
C PHE A 192 19.02 -15.86 8.96
N ILE A 193 19.17 -14.54 8.82
CA ILE A 193 20.47 -13.86 9.01
C ILE A 193 21.06 -14.12 10.39
N GLN A 194 20.22 -14.32 11.41
CA GLN A 194 20.66 -14.59 12.78
C GLN A 194 20.86 -16.09 13.07
N THR A 195 20.52 -16.97 12.11
CA THR A 195 20.60 -18.42 12.27
C THR A 195 21.82 -18.96 11.54
N PRO A 196 22.82 -19.51 12.24
CA PRO A 196 23.98 -20.13 11.58
C PRO A 196 23.55 -21.25 10.63
N GLY A 197 24.09 -21.26 9.41
CA GLY A 197 23.78 -22.26 8.38
C GLY A 197 22.53 -21.96 7.54
N ALA A 198 21.90 -20.79 7.71
CA ALA A 198 20.72 -20.36 6.94
C ALA A 198 21.06 -19.35 5.82
N GLU A 199 22.32 -19.28 5.38
CA GLU A 199 22.79 -18.33 4.36
C GLU A 199 22.10 -18.58 3.01
N GLU A 200 21.87 -19.83 2.63
CA GLU A 200 21.18 -20.18 1.38
C GLU A 200 19.72 -19.76 1.39
N GLN A 201 19.00 -19.96 2.49
CA GLN A 201 17.62 -19.53 2.64
C GLN A 201 17.50 -18.02 2.56
N THR A 202 18.41 -17.31 3.23
CA THR A 202 18.49 -15.84 3.17
C THR A 202 18.72 -15.35 1.74
N ALA A 203 19.68 -15.95 1.02
CA ALA A 203 19.99 -15.60 -0.36
C ALA A 203 18.81 -15.85 -1.31
N ARG A 204 18.11 -16.97 -1.15
CA ARG A 204 16.90 -17.27 -1.94
C ARG A 204 15.79 -16.27 -1.70
N LEU A 205 15.44 -15.99 -0.45
CA LEU A 205 14.40 -14.98 -0.12
C LEU A 205 14.78 -13.59 -0.61
N CYS A 206 16.07 -13.22 -0.52
CA CYS A 206 16.55 -11.96 -1.09
C CYS A 206 16.31 -11.91 -2.59
N LEU A 207 16.69 -12.95 -3.33
CA LEU A 207 16.47 -13.05 -4.77
C LEU A 207 14.97 -12.94 -5.11
N PHE A 208 14.10 -13.66 -4.40
CA PHE A 208 12.65 -13.57 -4.59
C PHE A 208 12.12 -12.15 -4.32
N ALA A 209 12.55 -11.49 -3.24
CA ALA A 209 12.16 -10.12 -2.95
C ALA A 209 12.56 -9.15 -4.06
N VAL A 210 13.79 -9.27 -4.59
CA VAL A 210 14.28 -8.45 -5.71
C VAL A 210 13.46 -8.71 -6.98
N ILE A 211 13.23 -9.98 -7.33
CA ILE A 211 12.44 -10.34 -8.52
C ILE A 211 11.00 -9.81 -8.40
N LEU A 212 10.33 -10.02 -7.27
CA LEU A 212 8.97 -9.52 -7.04
C LEU A 212 8.89 -7.99 -7.13
N SER A 213 9.88 -7.29 -6.57
CA SER A 213 9.95 -5.83 -6.63
C SER A 213 10.16 -5.33 -8.05
N LEU A 214 11.07 -5.96 -8.82
CA LEU A 214 11.30 -5.63 -10.23
C LEU A 214 10.07 -5.89 -11.09
N ILE A 215 9.43 -7.06 -10.94
CA ILE A 215 8.18 -7.38 -11.65
C ILE A 215 7.11 -6.33 -11.35
N SER A 216 6.93 -5.98 -10.08
CA SER A 216 5.98 -4.97 -9.66
C SER A 216 6.26 -3.62 -10.32
N LEU A 217 7.52 -3.17 -10.31
CA LEU A 217 7.91 -1.90 -10.91
C LEU A 217 7.68 -1.87 -12.43
N LEU A 218 8.11 -2.91 -13.15
CA LEU A 218 7.92 -3.03 -14.59
C LEU A 218 6.43 -3.11 -14.97
N LEU A 219 5.65 -3.82 -14.17
CA LEU A 219 4.20 -3.92 -14.36
C LEU A 219 3.53 -2.55 -14.17
N SER A 220 3.94 -1.79 -13.16
CA SER A 220 3.46 -0.41 -12.93
C SER A 220 3.67 0.47 -14.15
N GLU A 221 4.90 0.49 -14.65
CA GLU A 221 5.27 1.36 -15.76
C GLU A 221 4.54 0.96 -17.06
N THR A 222 4.46 -0.34 -17.34
CA THR A 222 3.77 -0.83 -18.55
C THR A 222 2.27 -0.58 -18.50
N LEU A 223 1.62 -0.81 -17.35
CA LEU A 223 0.19 -0.55 -17.17
C LEU A 223 -0.11 0.95 -17.28
N SER A 224 0.66 1.80 -16.62
CA SER A 224 0.48 3.26 -16.67
C SER A 224 0.62 3.78 -18.10
N LYS A 225 1.65 3.37 -18.84
CA LYS A 225 1.86 3.75 -20.25
C LYS A 225 0.73 3.28 -21.17
N ARG A 226 0.26 2.04 -21.00
CA ARG A 226 -0.87 1.51 -21.79
C ARG A 226 -2.17 2.27 -21.54
N MET A 227 -2.44 2.61 -20.27
CA MET A 227 -3.65 3.35 -19.91
C MET A 227 -3.60 4.80 -20.43
N GLN A 228 -2.47 5.49 -20.30
CA GLN A 228 -2.29 6.84 -20.85
C GLN A 228 -2.55 6.86 -22.36
N LYS A 229 -2.00 5.90 -23.13
CA LYS A 229 -2.27 5.78 -24.57
C LYS A 229 -3.74 5.54 -24.87
N LYS A 230 -4.45 4.69 -24.10
CA LYS A 230 -5.88 4.43 -24.32
C LYS A 230 -6.76 5.65 -24.01
N LEU A 231 -6.34 6.51 -23.10
CA LEU A 231 -7.08 7.71 -22.70
C LEU A 231 -6.73 8.96 -23.54
N GLY A 232 -5.90 8.82 -24.59
CA GLY A 232 -5.49 9.94 -25.43
C GLY A 232 -4.58 10.96 -24.74
N GLN A 233 -4.03 10.64 -23.59
CA GLN A 233 -3.14 11.53 -22.81
C GLN A 233 -1.65 11.38 -23.23
N GLY A 234 -1.37 10.54 -24.21
CA GLY A 234 0.01 10.20 -24.63
C GLY A 234 0.66 11.17 -25.63
N ASP A 235 -0.06 12.08 -26.24
CA ASP A 235 0.44 12.93 -27.34
C ASP A 235 0.75 14.39 -26.94
N ALA A 236 0.72 14.72 -25.64
CA ALA A 236 0.93 16.10 -25.17
C ALA A 236 2.39 16.44 -24.77
N THR A 237 3.35 15.54 -25.04
CA THR A 237 4.77 15.75 -24.71
C THR A 237 5.66 15.56 -25.95
N HIS A 238 5.49 16.44 -26.94
CA HIS A 238 6.51 16.75 -27.95
C HIS A 238 6.50 18.25 -28.23
#